data_2595f0bf1c5109802e1435702610a455
#
_entry.id   2595f0bf1c5109802e1435702610a455
#
_cell.length_a   1.000
_cell.length_b   1.000
_cell.length_c   1.000
_cell.angle_alpha   90.00
_cell.angle_beta   90.00
_cell.angle_gamma   90.00
#
_symmetry.space_group_name_H-M   'P 1'
#
loop_
_entity.id
_entity.type
_entity.pdbx_description
1 polymer ?
#
loop_
_entity_poly.entity_id
_entity_poly.type
_entity_poly.pdbx_seq_one_letter_code
_entity_poly.pdbx_strand_id
1 'polypeptide(L)'
;TTSPDTDGYAGLNDPDDMIPVTLLPAEADMNNDFIEDPFLGSISGNVTDDGGTDLQNIVINLYNDTDGNGEPDGPIYATTLTDVNGNYLFAGLEPDDYVVVEMNLIGYSFESDYDHTVSILDPDGDDTAQGPDGDIPVEVAPGEADDDNNFVQGRPGTICGNVRNDMGQPMSYVEILLYLDVNNNDSLDAADTHIA
;
A
#
# COMPACT_ATOMS: atom_id res chain seq x y z
N THR A 1 -13.87 12.62 -19.45
CA THR A 1 -14.20 13.68 -20.43
C THR A 1 -13.55 13.30 -21.75
N THR A 2 -14.33 12.75 -22.66
CA THR A 2 -13.88 12.43 -24.01
C THR A 2 -13.36 13.70 -24.67
N SER A 3 -12.08 13.73 -25.01
CA SER A 3 -11.51 14.77 -25.83
C SER A 3 -12.19 14.76 -27.19
N PRO A 4 -12.70 15.86 -27.70
CA PRO A 4 -13.24 15.89 -29.05
C PRO A 4 -12.05 15.79 -30.01
N ASP A 5 -12.03 14.71 -30.78
CA ASP A 5 -11.33 14.66 -32.03
C ASP A 5 -11.75 15.89 -32.88
N THR A 6 -10.79 16.62 -33.43
CA THR A 6 -11.04 17.87 -34.16
C THR A 6 -11.15 17.65 -35.67
N ASP A 7 -11.33 16.43 -36.14
CA ASP A 7 -11.44 16.09 -37.57
C ASP A 7 -12.72 16.63 -38.27
N GLY A 8 -13.60 17.27 -37.48
CA GLY A 8 -14.84 17.84 -38.01
C GLY A 8 -15.95 16.82 -38.29
N TYR A 9 -15.76 15.56 -37.96
CA TYR A 9 -16.79 14.55 -37.99
C TYR A 9 -17.65 14.61 -36.72
N ALA A 10 -18.70 15.39 -36.76
CA ALA A 10 -19.67 15.49 -35.70
C ALA A 10 -20.40 14.13 -35.54
N GLY A 11 -19.97 13.32 -34.60
CA GLY A 11 -20.72 12.13 -34.22
C GLY A 11 -19.95 10.91 -33.72
N LEU A 12 -18.66 10.90 -33.77
CA LEU A 12 -17.86 9.79 -33.25
C LEU A 12 -16.96 10.29 -32.12
N ASN A 13 -17.46 10.27 -30.92
CA ASN A 13 -16.66 10.27 -29.70
C ASN A 13 -16.05 8.87 -29.53
N ASP A 14 -15.27 8.42 -30.50
CA ASP A 14 -14.55 7.18 -30.37
C ASP A 14 -13.07 7.55 -30.30
N PRO A 15 -12.41 7.38 -29.16
CA PRO A 15 -10.98 7.56 -29.04
C PRO A 15 -10.30 6.34 -29.68
N ASP A 16 -10.26 6.32 -31.02
CA ASP A 16 -9.63 5.25 -31.78
C ASP A 16 -8.21 5.61 -32.25
N ASP A 17 -7.69 6.76 -31.77
CA ASP A 17 -6.35 7.27 -32.14
C ASP A 17 -6.15 7.44 -33.64
N MET A 18 -7.22 7.57 -34.43
CA MET A 18 -7.19 7.68 -35.86
C MET A 18 -7.86 8.96 -36.36
N ILE A 19 -7.15 9.77 -37.11
CA ILE A 19 -7.69 10.90 -37.86
C ILE A 19 -7.75 10.52 -39.33
N PRO A 20 -8.92 10.29 -39.91
CA PRO A 20 -9.04 9.96 -41.35
C PRO A 20 -8.74 11.20 -42.19
N VAL A 21 -7.69 11.15 -43.00
CA VAL A 21 -7.23 12.24 -43.85
C VAL A 21 -7.37 11.86 -45.33
N THR A 22 -8.00 12.72 -46.13
CA THR A 22 -8.06 12.55 -47.58
C THR A 22 -7.47 13.77 -48.26
N LEU A 23 -6.33 13.61 -48.95
CA LEU A 23 -5.65 14.69 -49.65
C LEU A 23 -6.02 14.72 -51.13
N LEU A 24 -6.33 15.91 -51.65
CA LEU A 24 -6.42 16.19 -53.07
C LEU A 24 -5.05 16.65 -53.60
N PRO A 25 -4.81 16.59 -54.95
CA PRO A 25 -3.58 17.04 -55.52
C PRO A 25 -3.27 18.49 -55.14
N ALA A 26 -2.09 18.75 -54.58
CA ALA A 26 -1.60 20.04 -54.08
C ALA A 26 -2.33 20.60 -52.84
N GLU A 27 -3.12 19.83 -52.14
CA GLU A 27 -3.68 20.15 -50.87
C GLU A 27 -2.67 19.90 -49.76
N ALA A 28 -2.68 20.74 -48.73
CA ALA A 28 -2.01 20.53 -47.46
C ALA A 28 -3.08 20.51 -46.36
N ASP A 29 -3.25 19.37 -45.77
CA ASP A 29 -4.09 19.20 -44.61
C ASP A 29 -3.25 19.47 -43.34
N MET A 30 -3.71 20.37 -42.51
CA MET A 30 -2.99 20.85 -41.32
C MET A 30 -3.98 20.92 -40.14
N ASN A 31 -3.48 20.77 -38.95
CA ASN A 31 -4.21 20.72 -37.67
C ASN A 31 -4.91 19.38 -37.41
N ASN A 32 -4.26 18.29 -37.81
CA ASN A 32 -4.63 16.94 -37.37
C ASN A 32 -3.97 16.71 -36.01
N ASP A 33 -4.55 17.30 -34.98
CA ASP A 33 -3.97 17.30 -33.63
C ASP A 33 -4.67 16.23 -32.78
N PHE A 34 -3.90 15.36 -32.15
CA PHE A 34 -4.36 14.46 -31.08
C PHE A 34 -4.25 15.18 -29.75
N ILE A 35 -5.24 15.03 -28.91
CA ILE A 35 -5.22 15.54 -27.54
C ILE A 35 -5.33 14.35 -26.59
N GLU A 36 -4.24 14.04 -25.94
CA GLU A 36 -4.18 13.03 -24.90
C GLU A 36 -4.47 13.69 -23.54
N ASP A 37 -5.44 13.15 -22.81
CA ASP A 37 -5.72 13.54 -21.43
C ASP A 37 -5.27 12.40 -20.54
N PRO A 38 -4.23 12.55 -19.72
CA PRO A 38 -3.85 11.51 -18.80
C PRO A 38 -4.96 11.33 -17.76
N PHE A 39 -5.65 10.19 -17.83
CA PHE A 39 -6.59 9.77 -16.79
C PHE A 39 -5.78 9.28 -15.58
N LEU A 40 -5.31 10.25 -14.79
CA LEU A 40 -4.55 9.94 -13.59
C LEU A 40 -5.44 9.33 -12.53
N GLY A 41 -4.94 8.29 -11.88
CA GLY A 41 -5.59 7.60 -10.77
C GLY A 41 -5.07 8.02 -9.41
N SER A 42 -5.51 7.29 -8.40
CA SER A 42 -5.05 7.44 -7.02
C SER A 42 -5.13 6.12 -6.27
N ILE A 43 -4.28 5.96 -5.27
CA ILE A 43 -4.29 4.85 -4.31
C ILE A 43 -4.46 5.44 -2.92
N SER A 44 -5.38 4.88 -2.12
CA SER A 44 -5.59 5.31 -0.74
C SER A 44 -5.91 4.14 0.19
N GLY A 45 -5.68 4.37 1.49
CA GLY A 45 -5.97 3.37 2.50
C GLY A 45 -5.84 3.92 3.91
N ASN A 46 -5.91 3.02 4.87
CA ASN A 46 -5.86 3.31 6.29
C ASN A 46 -4.90 2.38 7.03
N VAL A 47 -4.25 2.88 8.06
CA VAL A 47 -3.40 2.09 8.96
C VAL A 47 -3.97 2.12 10.37
N THR A 48 -4.27 0.95 10.93
CA THR A 48 -4.74 0.79 12.31
C THR A 48 -3.89 -0.19 13.11
N ASP A 49 -4.05 -0.18 14.43
CA ASP A 49 -3.60 -1.32 15.24
C ASP A 49 -4.68 -2.42 15.29
N ASP A 50 -4.32 -3.62 15.80
CA ASP A 50 -5.21 -4.77 15.99
C ASP A 50 -6.34 -4.53 17.02
N GLY A 51 -6.36 -3.38 17.66
CA GLY A 51 -7.44 -2.88 18.51
C GLY A 51 -8.36 -1.90 17.78
N GLY A 52 -8.09 -1.58 16.49
CA GLY A 52 -8.83 -0.62 15.69
C GLY A 52 -8.51 0.84 16.03
N THR A 53 -7.31 1.12 16.54
CA THR A 53 -6.85 2.50 16.77
C THR A 53 -6.08 2.98 15.55
N ASP A 54 -6.48 4.13 15.01
CA ASP A 54 -5.81 4.77 13.88
C ASP A 54 -4.36 5.13 14.22
N LEU A 55 -3.43 4.79 13.33
CA LEU A 55 -2.01 5.04 13.50
C LEU A 55 -1.53 6.20 12.63
N GLN A 56 -1.13 7.29 13.29
CA GLN A 56 -0.63 8.51 12.64
C GLN A 56 0.88 8.47 12.42
N ASN A 57 1.34 9.16 11.36
CA ASN A 57 2.75 9.32 10.99
C ASN A 57 3.46 8.01 10.62
N ILE A 58 2.70 7.02 10.17
CA ILE A 58 3.28 5.83 9.55
C ILE A 58 3.78 6.21 8.16
N VAL A 59 4.99 5.80 7.84
CA VAL A 59 5.57 6.03 6.51
C VAL A 59 5.02 4.98 5.56
N ILE A 60 4.39 5.43 4.48
CA ILE A 60 3.94 4.60 3.37
C ILE A 60 4.76 4.97 2.13
N ASN A 61 5.36 3.99 1.51
CA ASN A 61 6.10 4.13 0.26
C ASN A 61 5.32 3.49 -0.88
N LEU A 62 5.43 4.08 -2.06
CA LEU A 62 4.90 3.54 -3.30
C LEU A 62 6.08 3.13 -4.18
N TYR A 63 5.99 1.98 -4.80
CA TYR A 63 6.93 1.47 -5.78
C TYR A 63 6.19 1.10 -7.06
N ASN A 64 6.88 1.05 -8.19
CA ASN A 64 6.36 0.40 -9.38
C ASN A 64 6.53 -1.12 -9.24
N ASP A 65 5.61 -1.88 -9.83
CA ASP A 65 5.75 -3.31 -10.10
C ASP A 65 5.94 -3.50 -11.60
N THR A 66 7.17 -3.49 -12.07
CA THR A 66 7.49 -3.47 -13.51
C THR A 66 7.41 -4.84 -14.17
N ASP A 67 7.36 -5.91 -13.40
CA ASP A 67 7.28 -7.27 -13.91
C ASP A 67 6.00 -8.02 -13.51
N GLY A 68 5.10 -7.36 -12.76
CA GLY A 68 3.79 -7.88 -12.37
C GLY A 68 3.89 -9.04 -11.37
N ASN A 69 4.90 -9.03 -10.51
CA ASN A 69 5.10 -10.10 -9.54
C ASN A 69 4.57 -9.79 -8.14
N GLY A 70 4.06 -8.57 -7.91
CA GLY A 70 3.54 -8.08 -6.63
C GLY A 70 4.61 -7.64 -5.64
N GLU A 71 5.89 -7.58 -6.05
CA GLU A 71 7.00 -7.16 -5.22
C GLU A 71 7.54 -5.79 -5.64
N PRO A 72 8.03 -4.94 -4.71
CA PRO A 72 8.55 -3.61 -5.03
C PRO A 72 9.74 -3.64 -5.99
N ASP A 73 9.64 -2.92 -7.11
CA ASP A 73 10.71 -2.80 -8.10
C ASP A 73 11.42 -1.43 -8.04
N GLY A 74 12.74 -1.46 -8.09
CA GLY A 74 13.56 -0.26 -8.24
C GLY A 74 13.53 0.71 -7.04
N PRO A 75 13.65 2.03 -7.28
CA PRO A 75 13.64 3.03 -6.22
C PRO A 75 12.21 3.37 -5.80
N ILE A 76 12.05 3.95 -4.60
CA ILE A 76 10.79 4.53 -4.13
C ILE A 76 10.26 5.52 -5.19
N TYR A 77 9.03 5.29 -5.66
CA TYR A 77 8.32 6.16 -6.59
C TYR A 77 7.75 7.40 -5.86
N ALA A 78 7.08 7.17 -4.72
CA ALA A 78 6.53 8.22 -3.88
C ALA A 78 6.54 7.81 -2.40
N THR A 79 6.40 8.78 -1.50
CA THR A 79 6.28 8.55 -0.05
C THR A 79 5.23 9.49 0.52
N THR A 80 4.39 8.97 1.42
CA THR A 80 3.43 9.74 2.21
C THR A 80 3.46 9.32 3.67
N LEU A 81 2.71 10.02 4.51
CA LEU A 81 2.52 9.70 5.92
C LEU A 81 1.03 9.60 6.22
N THR A 82 0.66 8.70 7.10
CA THR A 82 -0.72 8.63 7.59
C THR A 82 -1.08 9.88 8.43
N ASP A 83 -2.31 10.34 8.27
CA ASP A 83 -2.90 11.45 9.01
C ASP A 83 -3.36 11.04 10.43
N VAL A 84 -4.05 11.95 11.16
CA VAL A 84 -4.54 11.70 12.52
C VAL A 84 -5.61 10.61 12.60
N ASN A 85 -6.20 10.25 11.48
CA ASN A 85 -7.20 9.18 11.36
C ASN A 85 -6.61 7.93 10.68
N GLY A 86 -5.28 7.82 10.59
CA GLY A 86 -4.60 6.71 9.96
C GLY A 86 -4.64 6.69 8.43
N ASN A 87 -5.26 7.66 7.77
CA ASN A 87 -5.44 7.63 6.32
C ASN A 87 -4.20 8.11 5.57
N TYR A 88 -3.96 7.51 4.40
CA TYR A 88 -2.94 7.94 3.45
C TYR A 88 -3.50 8.03 2.03
N LEU A 89 -2.83 8.77 1.15
CA LEU A 89 -3.22 8.96 -0.25
C LEU A 89 -2.00 9.20 -1.12
N PHE A 90 -1.96 8.51 -2.26
CA PHE A 90 -1.17 8.84 -3.44
C PHE A 90 -2.12 9.27 -4.55
N ALA A 91 -1.94 10.43 -5.14
CA ALA A 91 -2.80 10.96 -6.18
C ALA A 91 -1.99 11.42 -7.39
N GLY A 92 -2.63 11.44 -8.55
CA GLY A 92 -1.99 11.83 -9.79
C GLY A 92 -1.06 10.75 -10.34
N LEU A 93 -1.42 9.49 -10.12
CA LEU A 93 -0.70 8.32 -10.62
C LEU A 93 -1.07 8.05 -12.07
N GLU A 94 -0.08 7.73 -12.89
CA GLU A 94 -0.33 7.17 -14.22
C GLU A 94 -0.90 5.74 -14.06
N PRO A 95 -1.74 5.27 -15.01
CA PRO A 95 -2.18 3.88 -15.01
C PRO A 95 -0.99 2.94 -15.14
N ASP A 96 -0.77 2.10 -14.12
CA ASP A 96 0.35 1.14 -14.06
C ASP A 96 0.16 0.21 -12.87
N ASP A 97 1.03 -0.80 -12.73
CA ASP A 97 1.11 -1.68 -11.59
C ASP A 97 2.03 -1.08 -10.51
N TYR A 98 1.57 -1.06 -9.28
CA TYR A 98 2.26 -0.51 -8.13
C TYR A 98 2.31 -1.49 -6.96
N VAL A 99 3.24 -1.25 -6.03
CA VAL A 99 3.23 -1.89 -4.71
C VAL A 99 3.25 -0.80 -3.64
N VAL A 100 2.26 -0.82 -2.76
CA VAL A 100 2.20 0.02 -1.57
C VAL A 100 2.90 -0.68 -0.43
N VAL A 101 3.90 -0.04 0.17
CA VAL A 101 4.73 -0.63 1.22
C VAL A 101 4.61 0.18 2.51
N GLU A 102 4.13 -0.46 3.57
CA GLU A 102 4.11 0.12 4.90
C GLU A 102 5.46 -0.07 5.61
N MET A 103 5.99 1.00 6.18
CA MET A 103 7.17 0.91 7.04
C MET A 103 6.79 0.57 8.48
N ASN A 104 7.12 -0.65 8.90
CA ASN A 104 6.76 -1.18 10.22
C ASN A 104 7.16 -0.22 11.36
N LEU A 105 6.22 0.03 12.25
CA LEU A 105 6.46 0.82 13.46
C LEU A 105 7.25 0.00 14.49
N ILE A 106 8.29 0.60 15.07
CA ILE A 106 9.15 -0.10 16.04
C ILE A 106 8.32 -0.64 17.20
N GLY A 107 8.39 -1.96 17.40
CA GLY A 107 7.68 -2.67 18.47
C GLY A 107 6.31 -3.21 18.07
N TYR A 108 5.84 -2.87 16.89
CA TYR A 108 4.66 -3.47 16.27
C TYR A 108 5.07 -4.61 15.34
N SER A 109 4.14 -5.46 14.97
CA SER A 109 4.31 -6.48 13.93
C SER A 109 3.26 -6.26 12.86
N PHE A 110 3.51 -6.66 11.63
CA PHE A 110 2.43 -6.76 10.64
C PHE A 110 1.45 -7.83 11.10
N GLU A 111 0.15 -7.50 11.11
CA GLU A 111 -0.91 -8.44 11.50
C GLU A 111 -1.73 -8.84 10.28
N SER A 112 -2.06 -7.88 9.41
CA SER A 112 -2.66 -8.10 8.11
C SER A 112 -2.50 -6.87 7.23
N ASP A 113 -2.47 -7.10 5.94
CA ASP A 113 -2.56 -6.14 4.86
C ASP A 113 -3.58 -6.66 3.86
N TYR A 114 -4.39 -5.81 3.32
CA TYR A 114 -5.40 -6.18 2.35
C TYR A 114 -5.89 -4.98 1.55
N ASP A 115 -6.07 -5.20 0.27
CA ASP A 115 -6.87 -4.40 -0.60
C ASP A 115 -8.30 -4.94 -0.61
N HIS A 116 -9.28 -4.07 -0.41
CA HIS A 116 -10.71 -4.45 -0.36
C HIS A 116 -11.52 -3.85 -1.51
N THR A 117 -10.90 -3.12 -2.40
CA THR A 117 -11.59 -2.47 -3.52
C THR A 117 -11.89 -3.49 -4.60
N VAL A 118 -13.12 -4.03 -4.60
CA VAL A 118 -13.63 -4.85 -5.69
C VAL A 118 -14.51 -4.00 -6.58
N SER A 119 -13.94 -3.45 -7.66
CA SER A 119 -14.72 -2.76 -8.69
C SER A 119 -14.63 -3.47 -10.04
N ILE A 120 -15.50 -3.10 -11.00
CA ILE A 120 -15.36 -3.57 -12.38
C ILE A 120 -14.17 -2.94 -13.11
N LEU A 121 -13.53 -1.93 -12.51
CA LEU A 121 -12.32 -1.26 -12.98
C LEU A 121 -11.07 -1.76 -12.26
N ASP A 122 -11.27 -2.45 -11.15
CA ASP A 122 -10.26 -3.12 -10.35
C ASP A 122 -10.68 -4.59 -10.16
N PRO A 123 -10.35 -5.46 -11.13
CA PRO A 123 -10.70 -6.88 -11.07
C PRO A 123 -9.75 -7.69 -10.20
N ASP A 124 -8.66 -7.13 -9.75
CA ASP A 124 -7.62 -7.79 -8.95
C ASP A 124 -7.90 -7.69 -7.46
N GLY A 125 -8.82 -6.83 -7.00
CA GLY A 125 -9.23 -6.63 -5.61
C GLY A 125 -8.73 -7.76 -4.73
N ASP A 126 -7.42 -7.78 -4.50
CA ASP A 126 -6.75 -8.95 -3.94
C ASP A 126 -6.75 -8.89 -2.42
N ASP A 127 -7.92 -9.11 -1.88
CA ASP A 127 -8.16 -9.50 -0.51
C ASP A 127 -7.46 -10.82 -0.14
N THR A 128 -6.81 -11.49 -1.08
CA THR A 128 -6.39 -12.86 -0.86
C THR A 128 -4.88 -13.04 -0.76
N ALA A 129 -4.31 -12.72 0.36
CA ALA A 129 -3.25 -13.56 0.82
C ALA A 129 -1.85 -13.39 0.22
N GLN A 130 -1.37 -12.19 0.19
CA GLN A 130 0.01 -12.03 0.65
C GLN A 130 -0.03 -12.18 2.18
N GLY A 131 0.95 -12.81 2.80
CA GLY A 131 1.00 -12.85 4.27
C GLY A 131 1.20 -11.43 4.81
N PRO A 132 1.05 -11.18 6.12
CA PRO A 132 1.22 -9.86 6.70
C PRO A 132 2.70 -9.43 6.60
N ASP A 133 3.14 -9.03 5.42
CA ASP A 133 4.49 -8.60 5.09
C ASP A 133 4.64 -7.08 4.97
N GLY A 134 3.51 -6.37 4.87
CA GLY A 134 3.46 -4.92 4.79
C GLY A 134 3.49 -4.38 3.36
N ASP A 135 3.21 -5.22 2.38
CA ASP A 135 3.20 -4.90 0.97
C ASP A 135 1.83 -5.22 0.36
N ILE A 136 1.24 -4.28 -0.38
CA ILE A 136 -0.02 -4.45 -1.11
C ILE A 136 0.24 -4.15 -2.59
N PRO A 137 0.16 -5.15 -3.48
CA PRO A 137 0.19 -4.91 -4.92
C PRO A 137 -1.14 -4.28 -5.39
N VAL A 138 -1.07 -3.30 -6.30
CA VAL A 138 -2.22 -2.52 -6.77
C VAL A 138 -2.08 -2.23 -8.26
N GLU A 139 -3.10 -2.55 -9.07
CA GLU A 139 -3.21 -2.12 -10.45
C GLU A 139 -4.08 -0.84 -10.53
N VAL A 140 -3.54 0.25 -11.05
CA VAL A 140 -4.27 1.51 -11.23
C VAL A 140 -4.73 1.65 -12.68
N ALA A 141 -6.03 1.50 -12.92
CA ALA A 141 -6.63 1.73 -14.23
C ALA A 141 -6.78 3.24 -14.54
N PRO A 142 -6.98 3.63 -15.83
CA PRO A 142 -7.14 5.02 -16.21
C PRO A 142 -8.29 5.74 -15.45
N GLY A 143 -7.95 6.74 -14.63
CA GLY A 143 -8.90 7.54 -13.85
C GLY A 143 -9.48 6.86 -12.63
N GLU A 144 -8.92 5.74 -12.24
CA GLU A 144 -9.34 4.99 -11.06
C GLU A 144 -9.00 5.69 -9.76
N ALA A 145 -9.88 5.55 -8.78
CA ALA A 145 -9.57 5.80 -7.39
C ALA A 145 -9.64 4.45 -6.68
N ASP A 146 -8.49 3.86 -6.50
CA ASP A 146 -8.32 2.64 -5.74
C ASP A 146 -8.25 3.01 -4.27
N ASP A 147 -9.19 2.53 -3.48
CA ASP A 147 -9.31 2.83 -2.05
C ASP A 147 -9.41 1.53 -1.22
N ASP A 148 -9.32 1.66 0.10
CA ASP A 148 -9.32 0.52 1.04
C ASP A 148 -8.06 -0.37 1.05
N ASN A 149 -6.92 0.12 0.57
CA ASN A 149 -5.61 -0.50 0.74
C ASN A 149 -5.15 -0.36 2.20
N ASN A 150 -5.51 -1.31 3.05
CA ASN A 150 -5.43 -1.13 4.49
C ASN A 150 -4.39 -2.03 5.15
N PHE A 151 -3.67 -1.46 6.13
CA PHE A 151 -2.71 -2.18 6.95
C PHE A 151 -3.18 -2.26 8.41
N VAL A 152 -2.96 -3.41 9.04
CA VAL A 152 -3.20 -3.61 10.46
C VAL A 152 -1.92 -4.02 11.18
N GLN A 153 -1.53 -3.22 12.16
CA GLN A 153 -0.33 -3.44 12.97
C GLN A 153 -0.67 -4.16 14.27
N GLY A 154 -0.02 -5.29 14.53
CA GLY A 154 -0.12 -5.99 15.80
C GLY A 154 0.55 -5.21 16.94
N ARG A 155 -0.20 -4.90 17.99
CA ARG A 155 0.31 -4.14 19.13
C ARG A 155 1.39 -4.93 19.90
N PRO A 156 2.39 -4.24 20.42
CA PRO A 156 3.40 -4.89 21.24
C PRO A 156 2.78 -5.49 22.50
N GLY A 157 3.12 -6.75 22.76
CA GLY A 157 2.73 -7.43 23.99
C GLY A 157 3.42 -6.85 25.24
N THR A 158 2.85 -7.12 26.41
CA THR A 158 3.42 -6.70 27.69
C THR A 158 3.54 -7.91 28.60
N ILE A 159 4.72 -8.07 29.18
CA ILE A 159 4.98 -9.06 30.25
C ILE A 159 5.11 -8.32 31.56
N CYS A 160 4.28 -8.67 32.56
CA CYS A 160 4.38 -8.09 33.88
C CYS A 160 4.23 -9.15 34.98
N GLY A 161 4.78 -8.86 36.14
CA GLY A 161 4.71 -9.79 37.28
C GLY A 161 5.18 -9.15 38.60
N ASN A 162 5.10 -9.94 39.68
CA ASN A 162 5.58 -9.55 40.99
C ASN A 162 6.55 -10.59 41.53
N VAL A 163 7.67 -10.13 42.08
CA VAL A 163 8.60 -11.00 42.80
C VAL A 163 8.27 -10.94 44.28
N ARG A 164 8.06 -12.11 44.89
CA ARG A 164 7.75 -12.26 46.29
C ARG A 164 8.60 -13.38 46.91
N ASN A 165 8.88 -13.30 48.21
CA ASN A 165 9.46 -14.38 48.97
C ASN A 165 8.40 -15.49 49.27
N ASP A 166 8.85 -16.57 49.92
CA ASP A 166 8.02 -17.71 50.33
C ASP A 166 6.91 -17.38 51.31
N MET A 167 7.03 -16.20 52.02
CA MET A 167 5.99 -15.66 52.89
C MET A 167 5.02 -14.72 52.15
N GLY A 168 5.14 -14.57 50.85
CA GLY A 168 4.30 -13.70 50.01
C GLY A 168 4.65 -12.20 50.10
N GLN A 169 5.75 -11.84 50.73
CA GLN A 169 6.18 -10.44 50.85
C GLN A 169 6.89 -9.98 49.55
N PRO A 170 6.63 -8.72 49.09
CA PRO A 170 7.29 -8.21 47.89
C PRO A 170 8.80 -8.08 48.14
N MET A 171 9.56 -8.45 47.11
CA MET A 171 11.01 -8.30 47.09
C MET A 171 11.42 -7.14 46.19
N SER A 172 12.39 -6.34 46.69
CA SER A 172 12.99 -5.24 45.93
C SER A 172 14.36 -5.63 45.40
N TYR A 173 14.79 -4.94 44.34
CA TYR A 173 16.12 -5.11 43.75
C TYR A 173 16.44 -6.51 43.25
N VAL A 174 15.42 -7.23 42.81
CA VAL A 174 15.61 -8.52 42.12
C VAL A 174 15.77 -8.21 40.64
N GLU A 175 16.89 -8.66 40.08
CA GLU A 175 17.13 -8.58 38.64
C GLU A 175 16.23 -9.60 37.93
N ILE A 176 15.54 -9.15 36.89
CA ILE A 176 14.72 -9.97 36.02
C ILE A 176 15.29 -9.85 34.60
N LEU A 177 15.57 -10.97 33.98
CA LEU A 177 16.09 -11.05 32.62
C LEU A 177 15.00 -11.61 31.73
N LEU A 178 14.80 -11.00 30.56
CA LEU A 178 13.89 -11.47 29.52
C LEU A 178 14.68 -12.07 28.35
N TYR A 179 14.30 -13.27 27.97
CA TYR A 179 14.88 -13.97 26.83
C TYR A 179 13.79 -14.34 25.83
N LEU A 180 14.12 -14.29 24.54
CA LEU A 180 13.33 -14.84 23.47
C LEU A 180 13.67 -16.35 23.36
N ASP A 181 12.68 -17.20 23.54
CA ASP A 181 12.79 -18.64 23.27
C ASP A 181 12.74 -18.88 21.75
N VAL A 182 13.91 -18.89 21.12
CA VAL A 182 14.05 -18.95 19.67
C VAL A 182 13.64 -20.31 19.10
N ASN A 183 13.77 -21.38 19.90
CA ASN A 183 13.48 -22.75 19.45
C ASN A 183 12.16 -23.31 19.97
N ASN A 184 11.37 -22.49 20.71
CA ASN A 184 10.05 -22.85 21.28
C ASN A 184 10.08 -24.13 22.12
N ASN A 185 11.11 -24.30 22.94
CA ASN A 185 11.26 -25.48 23.80
C ASN A 185 10.86 -25.24 25.26
N ASP A 186 10.39 -24.02 25.59
CA ASP A 186 9.99 -23.56 26.94
C ASP A 186 11.11 -23.66 27.99
N SER A 187 12.36 -23.61 27.57
CA SER A 187 13.52 -23.76 28.43
C SER A 187 14.64 -22.81 28.03
N LEU A 188 15.19 -22.06 28.98
CA LEU A 188 16.33 -21.19 28.72
C LEU A 188 17.58 -22.00 28.36
N ASP A 189 18.09 -21.83 27.15
CA ASP A 189 19.31 -22.49 26.67
C ASP A 189 20.19 -21.56 25.81
N ALA A 190 21.21 -22.15 25.17
CA ALA A 190 22.20 -21.39 24.40
C ALA A 190 21.68 -20.86 23.06
N ALA A 191 20.49 -21.29 22.62
CA ALA A 191 19.84 -20.78 21.41
C ALA A 191 19.06 -19.48 21.68
N ASP A 192 18.70 -19.23 22.95
CA ASP A 192 17.87 -18.11 23.35
C ASP A 192 18.61 -16.77 23.34
N THR A 193 17.87 -15.73 23.00
CA THR A 193 18.43 -14.39 22.90
C THR A 193 17.99 -13.52 24.06
N HIS A 194 18.93 -12.93 24.80
CA HIS A 194 18.65 -11.93 25.82
C HIS A 194 18.12 -10.65 25.19
N ILE A 195 16.95 -10.20 25.64
CA ILE A 195 16.26 -9.01 25.10
C ILE A 195 16.42 -7.81 26.04
N ALA A 196 16.24 -8.01 27.35
CA ALA A 196 16.29 -6.94 28.36
C ALA A 196 16.70 -7.47 29.75
#